data_921f358ad5d2ab62696e656516855a43
#
_entry.id   921f358ad5d2ab62696e656516855a43
#
_cell.length_a   1.000
_cell.length_b   1.000
_cell.length_c   1.000
_cell.angle_alpha   90.00
_cell.angle_beta   90.00
_cell.angle_gamma   90.00
#
_symmetry.space_group_name_H-M   'P 1'
#
loop_
_entity.id
_entity.type
_entity.pdbx_description
1 polymer ?
#
loop_
_entity_poly.entity_id
_entity_poly.type
_entity_poly.pdbx_seq_one_letter_code
_entity_poly.pdbx_strand_id
1 'polypeptide(L)'
;MPTFDDPQVDAREAAEALRGLAHATITIEDPRAMYEVMGNLLASTRYLAQVTDQLAQNHHRNAARATTDHGDPLAARTLISDAIDALRSASARMDQAEGSLDQASGKAGQIAWKPDDPQHRWVSIVF
;
A
#
# COMPACT_ATOMS: atom_id res chain seq x y z
N MET A 1 0.87 -0.19 17.21
CA MET A 1 2.15 -0.93 17.10
C MET A 1 1.94 -2.28 16.46
N PRO A 2 2.72 -2.62 15.42
CA PRO A 2 2.64 -3.96 14.84
C PRO A 2 3.01 -5.03 15.89
N THR A 3 2.28 -6.14 15.87
CA THR A 3 2.54 -7.25 16.80
C THR A 3 3.61 -8.21 16.28
N PHE A 4 3.75 -8.27 14.94
CA PHE A 4 4.59 -9.20 14.18
C PHE A 4 4.14 -10.66 14.25
N ASP A 5 3.10 -10.96 15.01
CA ASP A 5 2.60 -12.33 15.20
C ASP A 5 1.08 -12.45 15.05
N ASP A 6 0.33 -11.35 15.01
CA ASP A 6 -1.13 -11.36 14.85
C ASP A 6 -1.51 -10.63 13.55
N PRO A 7 -1.73 -11.39 12.45
CA PRO A 7 -2.01 -10.77 11.16
C PRO A 7 -3.31 -9.98 11.10
N GLN A 8 -4.33 -10.35 11.87
CA GLN A 8 -5.60 -9.62 11.90
C GLN A 8 -5.42 -8.24 12.52
N VAL A 9 -4.71 -8.16 13.64
CA VAL A 9 -4.42 -6.90 14.33
C VAL A 9 -3.52 -6.04 13.45
N ASP A 10 -2.45 -6.61 12.89
CA ASP A 10 -1.50 -5.88 12.08
C ASP A 10 -2.15 -5.32 10.81
N ALA A 11 -3.04 -6.07 10.16
CA ALA A 11 -3.77 -5.60 8.99
C ALA A 11 -4.70 -4.42 9.33
N ARG A 12 -5.38 -4.49 10.48
CA ARG A 12 -6.26 -3.41 10.95
C ARG A 12 -5.47 -2.14 11.23
N GLU A 13 -4.34 -2.27 11.92
CA GLU A 13 -3.46 -1.13 12.23
C GLU A 13 -2.88 -0.52 10.96
N ALA A 14 -2.49 -1.33 9.98
CA ALA A 14 -1.99 -0.84 8.70
C ALA A 14 -3.07 -0.05 7.96
N ALA A 15 -4.30 -0.55 7.91
CA ALA A 15 -5.42 0.13 7.25
C ALA A 15 -5.72 1.47 7.94
N GLU A 16 -5.70 1.52 9.28
CA GLU A 16 -5.91 2.76 10.03
C GLU A 16 -4.79 3.77 9.79
N ALA A 17 -3.54 3.32 9.76
CA ALA A 17 -2.40 4.20 9.48
C ALA A 17 -2.48 4.77 8.06
N LEU A 18 -2.87 3.96 7.08
CA LEU A 18 -3.05 4.42 5.69
C LEU A 18 -4.22 5.39 5.57
N ARG A 19 -5.31 5.16 6.29
CA ARG A 19 -6.43 6.10 6.34
C ARG A 19 -5.97 7.45 6.89
N GLY A 20 -5.20 7.43 7.96
CA GLY A 20 -4.61 8.65 8.54
C GLY A 20 -3.69 9.36 7.56
N LEU A 21 -2.85 8.60 6.85
CA LEU A 21 -1.94 9.14 5.84
C LEU A 21 -2.72 9.77 4.68
N ALA A 22 -3.78 9.11 4.21
CA ALA A 22 -4.62 9.65 3.15
C ALA A 22 -5.24 11.00 3.55
N HIS A 23 -5.62 11.16 4.81
CA HIS A 23 -6.10 12.44 5.33
C HIS A 23 -4.97 13.47 5.44
N ALA A 24 -3.83 13.06 6.00
CA ALA A 24 -2.70 13.96 6.24
C ALA A 24 -2.07 14.50 4.95
N THR A 25 -2.16 13.74 3.85
CA THR A 25 -1.58 14.14 2.57
C THR A 25 -2.49 15.04 1.73
N ILE A 26 -3.70 15.37 2.21
CA ILE A 26 -4.57 16.35 1.53
C ILE A 26 -3.82 17.67 1.40
N THR A 27 -3.12 18.09 2.46
CA THR A 27 -2.28 19.30 2.44
C THR A 27 -0.96 19.00 3.15
N ILE A 28 0.13 19.15 2.44
CA ILE A 28 1.48 19.03 3.01
C ILE A 28 2.09 20.43 3.01
N GLU A 29 2.22 21.02 4.19
CA GLU A 29 2.70 22.39 4.33
C GLU A 29 4.19 22.53 4.03
N ASP A 30 5.01 21.59 4.50
CA ASP A 30 6.45 21.56 4.22
C ASP A 30 6.71 20.56 3.08
N PRO A 31 7.03 21.08 1.88
CA PRO A 31 7.24 20.19 0.73
C PRO A 31 8.41 19.20 0.92
N ARG A 32 9.34 19.48 1.83
CA ARG A 32 10.44 18.55 2.12
C ARG A 32 9.97 17.25 2.73
N ALA A 33 8.79 17.27 3.41
CA ALA A 33 8.19 16.08 3.99
C ALA A 33 7.74 15.07 2.92
N MET A 34 7.45 15.53 1.70
CA MET A 34 6.95 14.66 0.64
C MET A 34 7.94 13.55 0.27
N TYR A 35 9.23 13.84 0.26
CA TYR A 35 10.25 12.85 -0.10
C TYR A 35 10.28 11.69 0.89
N GLU A 36 10.22 12.00 2.19
CA GLU A 36 10.19 10.98 3.24
C GLU A 36 8.89 10.15 3.17
N VAL A 37 7.76 10.82 2.95
CA VAL A 37 6.46 10.13 2.78
C VAL A 37 6.53 9.16 1.59
N MET A 38 7.09 9.60 0.46
CA MET A 38 7.23 8.77 -0.73
C MET A 38 8.13 7.56 -0.49
N GLY A 39 9.23 7.72 0.25
CA GLY A 39 10.13 6.62 0.59
C GLY A 39 9.46 5.56 1.44
N ASN A 40 8.68 5.98 2.43
CA ASN A 40 7.92 5.07 3.29
C ASN A 40 6.77 4.41 2.53
N LEU A 41 6.14 5.13 1.60
CA LEU A 41 5.10 4.57 0.75
C LEU A 41 5.67 3.50 -0.19
N LEU A 42 6.84 3.74 -0.74
CA LEU A 42 7.57 2.77 -1.57
C LEU A 42 7.84 1.48 -0.79
N ALA A 43 8.37 1.60 0.43
CA ALA A 43 8.60 0.46 1.31
C ALA A 43 7.29 -0.27 1.64
N SER A 44 6.21 0.49 1.92
CA SER A 44 4.89 -0.07 2.21
C SER A 44 4.35 -0.88 1.03
N THR A 45 4.57 -0.41 -0.20
CA THR A 45 4.13 -1.12 -1.40
C THR A 45 4.86 -2.44 -1.58
N ARG A 46 6.16 -2.50 -1.25
CA ARG A 46 6.93 -3.75 -1.24
C ARG A 46 6.36 -4.76 -0.25
N TYR A 47 6.05 -4.29 0.96
CA TYR A 47 5.44 -5.16 1.98
C TYR A 47 4.06 -5.63 1.57
N LEU A 48 3.25 -4.77 0.93
CA LEU A 48 1.93 -5.16 0.42
C LEU A 48 2.03 -6.26 -0.65
N ALA A 49 2.99 -6.15 -1.56
CA ALA A 49 3.24 -7.19 -2.56
C ALA A 49 3.59 -8.53 -1.89
N GLN A 50 4.43 -8.48 -0.87
CA GLN A 50 4.81 -9.67 -0.10
C GLN A 50 3.62 -10.26 0.64
N VAL A 51 2.80 -9.42 1.30
CA VAL A 51 1.62 -9.87 2.05
C VAL A 51 0.61 -10.55 1.12
N THR A 52 0.32 -9.96 -0.04
CA THR A 52 -0.63 -10.55 -0.99
C THR A 52 -0.14 -11.88 -1.54
N ASP A 53 1.15 -12.00 -1.82
CA ASP A 53 1.75 -13.27 -2.26
C ASP A 53 1.68 -14.33 -1.16
N GLN A 54 1.98 -13.94 0.08
CA GLN A 54 1.88 -14.84 1.23
C GLN A 54 0.43 -15.28 1.51
N LEU A 55 -0.54 -14.40 1.29
CA LEU A 55 -1.96 -14.77 1.38
C LEU A 55 -2.33 -15.81 0.32
N ALA A 56 -1.80 -15.68 -0.89
CA ALA A 56 -2.00 -16.68 -1.94
C ALA A 56 -1.41 -18.04 -1.52
N GLN A 57 -0.19 -18.03 -0.97
CA GLN A 57 0.45 -19.25 -0.46
C GLN A 57 -0.34 -19.89 0.67
N ASN A 58 -0.88 -19.09 1.58
CA ASN A 58 -1.70 -19.59 2.70
C ASN A 58 -3.03 -20.17 2.22
N HIS A 59 -3.64 -19.60 1.19
CA HIS A 59 -4.82 -20.20 0.56
C HIS A 59 -4.50 -21.56 -0.05
N HIS A 60 -3.38 -21.65 -0.75
CA HIS A 60 -2.93 -22.91 -1.32
C HIS A 60 -2.68 -23.97 -0.23
N ARG A 61 -1.97 -23.58 0.82
CA ARG A 61 -1.60 -24.46 1.93
C ARG A 61 -2.81 -25.00 2.68
N ASN A 62 -3.90 -24.23 2.76
CA ASN A 62 -5.12 -24.58 3.48
C ASN A 62 -6.24 -25.07 2.57
N ALA A 63 -5.98 -25.28 1.29
CA ALA A 63 -7.02 -25.62 0.30
C ALA A 63 -7.82 -26.88 0.66
N ALA A 64 -7.18 -27.88 1.26
CA ALA A 64 -7.84 -29.12 1.65
C ALA A 64 -8.87 -28.94 2.77
N ARG A 65 -8.80 -27.83 3.51
CA ARG A 65 -9.74 -27.51 4.60
C ARG A 65 -10.93 -26.68 4.11
N ALA A 66 -10.95 -26.29 2.84
CA ALA A 66 -11.95 -25.38 2.31
C ALA A 66 -13.24 -26.11 1.96
N THR A 67 -14.34 -25.46 2.27
CA THR A 67 -15.69 -25.84 1.86
C THR A 67 -16.50 -24.57 1.64
N THR A 68 -17.64 -24.69 0.96
CA THR A 68 -18.60 -23.57 0.88
C THR A 68 -19.54 -23.58 2.07
N ASP A 69 -20.36 -22.53 2.21
CA ASP A 69 -21.40 -22.45 3.24
C ASP A 69 -22.38 -23.61 3.16
N HIS A 70 -22.53 -24.24 2.00
CA HIS A 70 -23.38 -25.41 1.77
C HIS A 70 -22.61 -26.73 1.83
N GLY A 71 -21.33 -26.70 2.23
CA GLY A 71 -20.51 -27.90 2.39
C GLY A 71 -20.02 -28.51 1.10
N ASP A 72 -19.82 -27.73 0.03
CA ASP A 72 -19.36 -28.22 -1.27
C ASP A 72 -17.84 -28.02 -1.42
N PRO A 73 -17.03 -29.08 -1.30
CA PRO A 73 -15.58 -28.97 -1.42
C PRO A 73 -15.09 -28.71 -2.84
N LEU A 74 -15.83 -29.14 -3.88
CA LEU A 74 -15.43 -28.90 -5.26
C LEU A 74 -15.61 -27.44 -5.65
N ALA A 75 -16.74 -26.84 -5.27
CA ALA A 75 -16.98 -25.41 -5.45
C ALA A 75 -15.95 -24.59 -4.69
N ALA A 76 -15.58 -25.01 -3.47
CA ALA A 76 -14.57 -24.33 -2.67
C ALA A 76 -13.18 -24.35 -3.34
N ARG A 77 -12.81 -25.43 -4.01
CA ARG A 77 -11.54 -25.51 -4.74
C ARG A 77 -11.45 -24.48 -5.86
N THR A 78 -12.55 -24.29 -6.60
CA THR A 78 -12.62 -23.27 -7.65
C THR A 78 -12.47 -21.87 -7.05
N LEU A 79 -13.17 -21.58 -5.96
CA LEU A 79 -13.07 -20.29 -5.28
C LEU A 79 -11.66 -20.03 -4.74
N ILE A 80 -11.00 -21.04 -4.19
CA ILE A 80 -9.61 -20.96 -3.72
C ILE A 80 -8.66 -20.65 -4.89
N SER A 81 -8.80 -21.36 -6.00
CA SER A 81 -7.99 -21.14 -7.19
C SER A 81 -8.15 -19.70 -7.70
N ASP A 82 -9.40 -19.22 -7.77
CA ASP A 82 -9.70 -17.86 -8.21
C ASP A 82 -9.12 -16.82 -7.25
N ALA A 83 -9.21 -17.07 -5.94
CA ALA A 83 -8.63 -16.17 -4.93
C ALA A 83 -7.11 -16.10 -5.05
N ILE A 84 -6.44 -17.24 -5.25
CA ILE A 84 -4.99 -17.30 -5.43
C ILE A 84 -4.57 -16.51 -6.67
N ASP A 85 -5.27 -16.70 -7.79
CA ASP A 85 -4.96 -15.99 -9.03
C ASP A 85 -5.14 -14.48 -8.87
N ALA A 86 -6.21 -14.06 -8.21
CA ALA A 86 -6.47 -12.65 -7.95
C ALA A 86 -5.41 -12.04 -7.02
N LEU A 87 -4.99 -12.75 -5.98
CA LEU A 87 -3.96 -12.29 -5.05
C LEU A 87 -2.60 -12.16 -5.74
N ARG A 88 -2.24 -13.11 -6.59
CA ARG A 88 -0.99 -13.05 -7.36
C ARG A 88 -1.02 -11.91 -8.36
N SER A 89 -2.17 -11.67 -8.98
CA SER A 89 -2.35 -10.52 -9.87
C SER A 89 -2.17 -9.20 -9.10
N ALA A 90 -2.75 -9.11 -7.90
CA ALA A 90 -2.59 -7.94 -7.04
C ALA A 90 -1.12 -7.72 -6.67
N SER A 91 -0.40 -8.79 -6.30
CA SER A 91 1.03 -8.72 -5.97
C SER A 91 1.85 -8.19 -7.16
N ALA A 92 1.59 -8.70 -8.37
CA ALA A 92 2.28 -8.25 -9.58
C ALA A 92 2.01 -6.77 -9.87
N ARG A 93 0.78 -6.31 -9.67
CA ARG A 93 0.41 -4.90 -9.87
C ARG A 93 1.06 -3.99 -8.84
N MET A 94 1.23 -4.46 -7.61
CA MET A 94 1.97 -3.73 -6.58
C MET A 94 3.44 -3.60 -6.93
N ASP A 95 4.05 -4.63 -7.52
CA ASP A 95 5.43 -4.56 -8.01
C ASP A 95 5.56 -3.50 -9.11
N GLN A 96 4.58 -3.39 -10.01
CA GLN A 96 4.54 -2.35 -11.03
C GLN A 96 4.38 -0.97 -10.41
N ALA A 97 3.49 -0.83 -9.43
CA ALA A 97 3.30 0.43 -8.71
C ALA A 97 4.57 0.84 -7.98
N GLU A 98 5.29 -0.11 -7.38
CA GLU A 98 6.58 0.13 -6.75
C GLU A 98 7.57 0.75 -7.74
N GLY A 99 7.66 0.21 -8.96
CA GLY A 99 8.52 0.77 -10.00
C GLY A 99 8.21 2.23 -10.32
N SER A 100 6.93 2.57 -10.40
CA SER A 100 6.49 3.94 -10.65
C SER A 100 6.78 4.86 -9.46
N LEU A 101 6.58 4.38 -8.24
CA LEU A 101 6.89 5.13 -7.03
C LEU A 101 8.39 5.36 -6.89
N ASP A 102 9.21 4.37 -7.26
CA ASP A 102 10.66 4.49 -7.26
C ASP A 102 11.12 5.58 -8.24
N GLN A 103 10.53 5.63 -9.42
CA GLN A 103 10.80 6.70 -10.40
C GLN A 103 10.42 8.07 -9.83
N ALA A 104 9.23 8.18 -9.23
CA ALA A 104 8.77 9.42 -8.62
C ALA A 104 9.71 9.86 -7.48
N SER A 105 10.14 8.92 -6.64
CA SER A 105 11.05 9.18 -5.54
C SER A 105 12.42 9.65 -6.05
N GLY A 106 12.92 9.01 -7.12
CA GLY A 106 14.19 9.40 -7.74
C GLY A 106 14.16 10.82 -8.30
N LYS A 107 13.04 11.21 -8.90
CA LYS A 107 12.85 12.60 -9.39
C LYS A 107 12.71 13.58 -8.24
N ALA A 108 11.90 13.23 -7.23
CA ALA A 108 11.68 14.07 -6.07
C ALA A 108 12.99 14.34 -5.30
N GLY A 109 13.89 13.36 -5.25
CA GLY A 109 15.19 13.51 -4.59
C GLY A 109 16.10 14.54 -5.26
N GLN A 110 15.81 14.95 -6.48
CA GLN A 110 16.56 15.99 -7.21
C GLN A 110 15.97 17.38 -7.03
N ILE A 111 14.84 17.50 -6.35
CA ILE A 111 14.16 18.78 -6.14
C ILE A 111 14.68 19.43 -4.87
N ALA A 112 15.11 20.68 -4.97
CA ALA A 112 15.40 21.52 -3.83
C ALA A 112 14.24 22.50 -3.62
N TRP A 113 13.81 22.64 -2.38
CA TRP A 113 12.66 23.49 -2.05
C TRP A 113 13.16 24.81 -1.45
N LYS A 114 12.66 25.93 -1.99
CA LYS A 114 12.95 27.24 -1.44
C LYS A 114 12.14 27.45 -0.16
N PRO A 115 12.67 28.22 0.81
CA PRO A 115 11.88 28.61 1.97
C PRO A 115 10.63 29.36 1.53
N ASP A 116 9.54 29.21 2.32
CA ASP A 116 8.30 29.92 2.05
C ASP A 116 8.53 31.44 2.18
N ASP A 117 8.17 32.18 1.12
CA ASP A 117 8.32 33.62 1.07
C ASP A 117 6.93 34.26 1.30
N PRO A 118 6.73 35.00 2.41
CA PRO A 118 5.46 35.67 2.65
C PRO A 118 5.00 36.61 1.51
N GLN A 119 5.95 37.24 0.82
CA GLN A 119 5.62 38.11 -0.32
C GLN A 119 5.08 37.32 -1.49
N HIS A 120 5.60 36.13 -1.72
CA HIS A 120 5.08 35.22 -2.74
C HIS A 120 3.65 34.80 -2.46
N ARG A 121 3.27 34.59 -1.21
CA ARG A 121 1.90 34.25 -0.85
C ARG A 121 0.91 35.33 -1.26
N TRP A 122 1.28 36.59 -0.99
CA TRP A 122 0.43 37.73 -1.35
C TRP A 122 0.24 37.85 -2.87
N VAL A 123 1.31 37.67 -3.63
CA VAL A 123 1.26 37.70 -5.09
C VAL A 123 0.38 36.58 -5.63
N SER A 124 0.47 35.36 -5.07
CA SER A 124 -0.34 34.23 -5.47
C SER A 124 -1.82 34.42 -5.17
N ILE A 125 -2.17 35.13 -4.11
CA ILE A 125 -3.55 35.44 -3.72
C ILE A 125 -4.17 36.49 -4.66
N VAL A 126 -3.37 37.47 -5.11
CA VAL A 126 -3.83 38.57 -5.97
C VAL A 126 -4.04 38.11 -7.41
N PHE A 127 -3.30 37.13 -7.87
CA PHE A 127 -3.38 36.58 -9.22
C PHE A 127 -3.98 35.18 -9.25
#